data_dd1081dafd7255ec8adb9c06f13a7855
#
_entry.id   dd1081dafd7255ec8adb9c06f13a7855
#
_cell.length_a   1.000
_cell.length_b   1.000
_cell.length_c   1.000
_cell.angle_alpha   90.00
_cell.angle_beta   90.00
_cell.angle_gamma   90.00
#
_symmetry.space_group_name_H-M   'P 1'
#
loop_
_entity.id
_entity.type
_entity.pdbx_description
1 polymer ?
#
loop_
_entity_poly.entity_id
_entity_poly.type
_entity_poly.pdbx_seq_one_letter_code
_entity_poly.pdbx_strand_id
1 'polypeptide(L)'
;MMNAQLETYIHDILVDTVTRTIQRMKQEDTHRPFHQALLSDEIIKASRFERSFSTSFGQKAVEKISAEVLRVNGAINVETQKQIYINLSESKISAIHNHIAQLRNSKVSGRKPAWNTDLQEILDVMDVLAEKRERVISDLYWERDGVKNYASIKTVKPNIDQTAQAKIDLLLLKANDPTSNVYYALY
;
A
#
# COMPACT_ATOMS: atom_id res chain seq x y z
N MET A 1 15.40 -1.78 23.19
CA MET A 1 16.44 -2.56 22.49
C MET A 1 15.74 -3.50 21.51
N MET A 2 16.19 -3.53 20.27
CA MET A 2 15.65 -4.46 19.27
C MET A 2 16.03 -5.90 19.68
N ASN A 3 15.11 -6.85 19.56
CA ASN A 3 15.37 -8.24 19.91
C ASN A 3 16.35 -8.84 18.88
N ALA A 4 17.40 -9.55 19.30
CA ALA A 4 18.39 -10.16 18.41
C ALA A 4 17.76 -11.09 17.35
N GLN A 5 16.65 -11.75 17.68
CA GLN A 5 15.90 -12.55 16.72
C GLN A 5 15.25 -11.70 15.62
N LEU A 6 14.72 -10.51 15.96
CA LEU A 6 14.15 -9.60 14.99
C LEU A 6 15.25 -9.02 14.07
N GLU A 7 16.41 -8.70 14.62
CA GLU A 7 17.56 -8.25 13.81
C GLU A 7 17.98 -9.30 12.79
N THR A 8 18.13 -10.56 13.22
CA THR A 8 18.47 -11.68 12.32
C THR A 8 17.40 -11.85 11.24
N TYR A 9 16.11 -11.82 11.62
CA TYR A 9 15.00 -11.95 10.68
C TYR A 9 15.00 -10.83 9.62
N ILE A 10 15.21 -9.58 10.03
CA ILE A 10 15.31 -8.43 9.12
C ILE A 10 16.50 -8.60 8.17
N HIS A 11 17.68 -8.97 8.72
CA HIS A 11 18.87 -9.24 7.91
C HIS A 11 18.59 -10.30 6.84
N ASP A 12 17.98 -11.42 7.21
CA ASP A 12 17.72 -12.52 6.29
C ASP A 12 16.74 -12.11 5.17
N ILE A 13 15.70 -11.31 5.49
CA ILE A 13 14.79 -10.75 4.47
C ILE A 13 15.54 -9.84 3.49
N LEU A 14 16.44 -8.99 3.99
CA LEU A 14 17.21 -8.08 3.14
C LEU A 14 18.15 -8.84 2.22
N VAL A 15 18.89 -9.81 2.75
CA VAL A 15 19.81 -10.67 1.99
C VAL A 15 19.04 -11.49 0.94
N ASP A 16 17.91 -12.11 1.31
CA ASP A 16 17.07 -12.84 0.38
C ASP A 16 16.53 -11.94 -0.75
N THR A 17 16.10 -10.72 -0.41
CA THR A 17 15.60 -9.76 -1.39
C THR A 17 16.66 -9.38 -2.42
N VAL A 18 17.88 -9.09 -1.97
CA VAL A 18 19.02 -8.79 -2.86
C VAL A 18 19.37 -10.00 -3.71
N THR A 19 19.51 -11.16 -3.10
CA THR A 19 19.88 -12.41 -3.79
C THR A 19 18.88 -12.77 -4.88
N ARG A 20 17.60 -12.75 -4.59
CA ARG A 20 16.53 -13.01 -5.59
C ARG A 20 16.51 -11.96 -6.69
N THR A 21 16.79 -10.71 -6.37
CA THR A 21 16.86 -9.65 -7.38
C THR A 21 17.99 -9.92 -8.36
N ILE A 22 19.18 -10.28 -7.86
CA ILE A 22 20.35 -10.62 -8.70
C ILE A 22 20.04 -11.86 -9.56
N GLN A 23 19.44 -12.91 -8.98
CA GLN A 23 19.09 -14.14 -9.72
C GLN A 23 18.12 -13.85 -10.85
N ARG A 24 17.06 -13.08 -10.61
CA ARG A 24 16.08 -12.69 -11.62
C ARG A 24 16.73 -11.90 -12.74
N MET A 25 17.59 -10.96 -12.44
CA MET A 25 18.30 -10.18 -13.45
C MET A 25 19.19 -11.02 -14.38
N LYS A 26 19.72 -12.14 -13.88
CA LYS A 26 20.50 -13.08 -14.71
C LYS A 26 19.63 -13.88 -15.70
N GLN A 27 18.37 -14.07 -15.38
CA GLN A 27 17.40 -14.85 -16.19
C GLN A 27 16.63 -14.01 -17.21
N GLU A 28 16.50 -12.70 -16.95
CA GLU A 28 15.76 -11.80 -17.84
C GLU A 28 16.68 -11.20 -18.89
N ASP A 29 16.54 -11.66 -20.13
CA ASP A 29 17.12 -11.00 -21.31
C ASP A 29 16.14 -9.93 -21.81
N THR A 30 16.44 -8.66 -21.50
CA THR A 30 15.60 -7.54 -21.92
C THR A 30 16.27 -6.80 -23.08
N HIS A 31 15.75 -7.03 -24.29
CA HIS A 31 16.19 -6.29 -25.47
C HIS A 31 15.75 -4.82 -25.39
N ARG A 32 16.73 -3.90 -25.23
CA ARG A 32 16.50 -2.45 -25.17
C ARG A 32 17.45 -1.72 -26.11
N PRO A 33 17.20 -1.76 -27.42
CA PRO A 33 18.18 -1.30 -28.42
C PRO A 33 18.58 0.17 -28.23
N PHE A 34 17.66 1.06 -27.91
CA PHE A 34 17.97 2.47 -27.67
C PHE A 34 18.86 2.69 -26.45
N HIS A 35 18.61 1.96 -25.36
CA HIS A 35 19.45 2.08 -24.16
C HIS A 35 20.83 1.50 -24.41
N GLN A 36 20.93 0.39 -25.13
CA GLN A 36 22.20 -0.25 -25.52
C GLN A 36 23.04 0.63 -26.46
N ALA A 37 22.38 1.44 -27.30
CA ALA A 37 23.09 2.37 -28.19
C ALA A 37 23.62 3.62 -27.48
N LEU A 38 23.03 4.01 -26.33
CA LEU A 38 23.32 5.27 -25.66
C LEU A 38 24.04 5.14 -24.32
N LEU A 39 23.97 3.97 -23.68
CA LEU A 39 24.46 3.74 -22.33
C LEU A 39 25.42 2.52 -22.30
N SER A 40 26.38 2.55 -21.37
CA SER A 40 27.20 1.37 -21.14
C SER A 40 26.43 0.23 -20.47
N ASP A 41 26.90 -1.00 -20.63
CA ASP A 41 26.29 -2.19 -20.04
C ASP A 41 26.21 -2.10 -18.50
N GLU A 42 27.20 -1.46 -17.86
CA GLU A 42 27.22 -1.27 -16.41
C GLU A 42 26.09 -0.36 -15.95
N ILE A 43 25.82 0.74 -16.67
CA ILE A 43 24.73 1.67 -16.37
C ILE A 43 23.39 0.98 -16.54
N ILE A 44 23.22 0.20 -17.62
CA ILE A 44 22.00 -0.56 -17.89
C ILE A 44 21.76 -1.59 -16.77
N LYS A 45 22.80 -2.34 -16.37
CA LYS A 45 22.72 -3.33 -15.27
C LYS A 45 22.38 -2.66 -13.95
N ALA A 46 23.04 -1.56 -13.60
CA ALA A 46 22.79 -0.81 -12.37
C ALA A 46 21.35 -0.28 -12.30
N SER A 47 20.87 0.32 -13.37
CA SER A 47 19.48 0.81 -13.47
C SER A 47 18.43 -0.31 -13.36
N ARG A 48 18.71 -1.47 -13.97
CA ARG A 48 17.85 -2.66 -13.85
C ARG A 48 17.81 -3.20 -12.42
N PHE A 49 18.99 -3.27 -11.79
CA PHE A 49 19.10 -3.71 -10.38
C PHE A 49 18.29 -2.78 -9.47
N GLU A 50 18.55 -1.48 -9.55
CA GLU A 50 17.86 -0.49 -8.71
C GLU A 50 16.33 -0.62 -8.83
N ARG A 51 15.81 -0.63 -10.05
CA ARG A 51 14.37 -0.73 -10.30
C ARG A 51 13.78 -2.04 -9.78
N SER A 52 14.44 -3.18 -10.06
CA SER A 52 13.99 -4.50 -9.64
C SER A 52 14.07 -4.67 -8.12
N PHE A 53 15.14 -4.14 -7.51
CA PHE A 53 15.34 -4.14 -6.06
C PHE A 53 14.29 -3.27 -5.38
N SER A 54 14.13 -2.01 -5.79
CA SER A 54 13.15 -1.08 -5.19
C SER A 54 11.72 -1.64 -5.24
N THR A 55 11.35 -2.27 -6.36
CA THR A 55 10.05 -2.94 -6.48
C THR A 55 9.91 -4.10 -5.50
N SER A 56 10.91 -5.00 -5.45
CA SER A 56 10.87 -6.18 -4.57
C SER A 56 10.98 -5.82 -3.09
N PHE A 57 11.79 -4.82 -2.78
CA PHE A 57 11.96 -4.30 -1.42
C PHE A 57 10.64 -3.71 -0.91
N GLY A 58 10.02 -2.82 -1.68
CA GLY A 58 8.78 -2.17 -1.30
C GLY A 58 7.59 -3.13 -1.15
N GLN A 59 7.40 -3.99 -2.14
CA GLN A 59 6.24 -4.88 -2.17
C GLN A 59 6.33 -6.10 -1.24
N LYS A 60 7.52 -6.50 -0.81
CA LYS A 60 7.67 -7.75 -0.05
C LYS A 60 8.48 -7.59 1.23
N ALA A 61 9.63 -6.91 1.16
CA ALA A 61 10.52 -6.83 2.32
C ALA A 61 9.94 -5.91 3.39
N VAL A 62 9.48 -4.70 3.01
CA VAL A 62 8.91 -3.73 3.96
C VAL A 62 7.65 -4.29 4.63
N GLU A 63 6.75 -4.91 3.87
CA GLU A 63 5.54 -5.53 4.44
C GLU A 63 5.87 -6.64 5.43
N LYS A 64 6.81 -7.54 5.09
CA LYS A 64 7.23 -8.64 5.96
C LYS A 64 7.92 -8.14 7.23
N ILE A 65 8.83 -7.18 7.10
CA ILE A 65 9.51 -6.57 8.24
C ILE A 65 8.49 -5.89 9.15
N SER A 66 7.57 -5.11 8.60
CA SER A 66 6.51 -4.45 9.35
C SER A 66 5.60 -5.45 10.07
N ALA A 67 5.24 -6.55 9.41
CA ALA A 67 4.44 -7.61 10.02
C ALA A 67 5.15 -8.24 11.21
N GLU A 68 6.44 -8.51 11.10
CA GLU A 68 7.21 -9.10 12.21
C GLU A 68 7.39 -8.13 13.36
N VAL A 69 7.68 -6.86 13.08
CA VAL A 69 7.72 -5.80 14.10
C VAL A 69 6.40 -5.71 14.86
N LEU A 70 5.27 -5.82 14.17
CA LEU A 70 3.95 -5.81 14.82
C LEU A 70 3.75 -7.03 15.72
N ARG A 71 4.12 -8.24 15.27
CA ARG A 71 4.01 -9.49 16.07
C ARG A 71 4.84 -9.42 17.35
N VAL A 72 6.10 -9.01 17.22
CA VAL A 72 7.01 -8.88 18.38
C VAL A 72 6.49 -7.83 19.38
N ASN A 73 5.74 -6.85 18.91
CA ASN A 73 5.13 -5.81 19.76
C ASN A 73 3.67 -6.14 20.16
N GLY A 74 3.27 -7.41 20.15
CA GLY A 74 2.01 -7.88 20.71
C GLY A 74 0.78 -7.69 19.84
N ALA A 75 0.93 -7.40 18.54
CA ALA A 75 -0.19 -7.46 17.61
C ALA A 75 -0.55 -8.90 17.30
N ILE A 76 -1.84 -9.17 17.13
CA ILE A 76 -2.38 -10.48 16.77
C ILE A 76 -3.00 -10.44 15.36
N ASN A 77 -3.24 -11.60 14.76
CA ASN A 77 -3.85 -11.73 13.43
C ASN A 77 -3.13 -10.89 12.35
N VAL A 78 -1.78 -10.84 12.44
CA VAL A 78 -0.97 -10.04 11.52
C VAL A 78 -0.84 -10.73 10.17
N GLU A 79 -1.36 -10.10 9.13
CA GLU A 79 -1.37 -10.58 7.74
C GLU A 79 -0.86 -9.51 6.78
N THR A 80 -0.08 -9.92 5.78
CA THR A 80 0.28 -9.07 4.63
C THR A 80 -0.63 -9.37 3.45
N GLN A 81 -0.93 -8.38 2.61
CA GLN A 81 -1.77 -8.50 1.41
C GLN A 81 -3.13 -9.14 1.72
N LYS A 82 -3.74 -8.74 2.86
CA LYS A 82 -5.03 -9.27 3.29
C LYS A 82 -6.15 -8.84 2.36
N GLN A 83 -6.88 -9.82 1.85
CA GLN A 83 -8.10 -9.57 1.08
C GLN A 83 -9.29 -9.40 2.02
N ILE A 84 -9.95 -8.27 1.93
CA ILE A 84 -11.13 -7.92 2.72
C ILE A 84 -12.30 -7.74 1.77
N TYR A 85 -13.42 -8.38 2.08
CA TYR A 85 -14.68 -8.13 1.39
C TYR A 85 -15.52 -7.19 2.25
N ILE A 86 -15.83 -6.05 1.69
CA ILE A 86 -16.68 -5.02 2.31
C ILE A 86 -18.08 -5.06 1.71
N ASN A 87 -19.06 -4.65 2.50
CA ASN A 87 -20.43 -4.43 2.04
C ASN A 87 -20.81 -2.98 2.36
N LEU A 88 -20.93 -2.17 1.34
CA LEU A 88 -21.33 -0.76 1.46
C LEU A 88 -22.42 -0.45 0.45
N SER A 89 -23.26 0.54 0.74
CA SER A 89 -24.22 1.04 -0.22
C SER A 89 -23.51 1.62 -1.45
N GLU A 90 -24.08 1.45 -2.61
CA GLU A 90 -23.56 2.03 -3.84
C GLU A 90 -23.47 3.57 -3.76
N SER A 91 -24.32 4.20 -2.95
CA SER A 91 -24.28 5.63 -2.63
C SER A 91 -22.96 6.02 -1.98
N LYS A 92 -22.50 5.29 -0.94
CA LYS A 92 -21.23 5.56 -0.25
C LYS A 92 -20.04 5.28 -1.14
N ILE A 93 -20.04 4.18 -1.90
CA ILE A 93 -18.98 3.85 -2.85
C ILE A 93 -18.83 4.98 -3.89
N SER A 94 -19.95 5.42 -4.47
CA SER A 94 -19.95 6.53 -5.43
C SER A 94 -19.46 7.84 -4.82
N ALA A 95 -19.84 8.13 -3.58
CA ALA A 95 -19.37 9.32 -2.86
C ALA A 95 -17.85 9.30 -2.67
N ILE A 96 -17.26 8.13 -2.31
CA ILE A 96 -15.81 7.96 -2.19
C ILE A 96 -15.11 8.26 -3.52
N HIS A 97 -15.58 7.65 -4.61
CA HIS A 97 -14.99 7.87 -5.93
C HIS A 97 -15.11 9.33 -6.41
N ASN A 98 -16.28 9.96 -6.21
CA ASN A 98 -16.50 11.36 -6.55
C ASN A 98 -15.60 12.29 -5.73
N HIS A 99 -15.45 12.03 -4.44
CA HIS A 99 -14.54 12.75 -3.57
C HIS A 99 -13.09 12.71 -4.10
N ILE A 100 -12.59 11.52 -4.44
CA ILE A 100 -11.23 11.37 -4.99
C ILE A 100 -11.10 12.06 -6.35
N ALA A 101 -12.10 12.00 -7.21
CA ALA A 101 -12.11 12.73 -8.48
C ALA A 101 -12.00 14.25 -8.28
N GLN A 102 -12.71 14.81 -7.29
CA GLN A 102 -12.60 16.23 -6.92
C GLN A 102 -11.20 16.59 -6.41
N LEU A 103 -10.58 15.76 -5.56
CA LEU A 103 -9.21 15.97 -5.07
C LEU A 103 -8.18 15.93 -6.20
N ARG A 104 -8.32 15.00 -7.15
CA ARG A 104 -7.44 14.91 -8.33
C ARG A 104 -7.58 16.14 -9.23
N ASN A 105 -8.76 16.75 -9.26
CA ASN A 105 -9.08 17.93 -10.03
C ASN A 105 -9.07 19.21 -9.18
N SER A 106 -8.21 19.26 -8.18
CA SER A 106 -8.18 20.30 -7.13
C SER A 106 -8.03 21.74 -7.69
N LYS A 107 -7.38 21.91 -8.84
CA LYS A 107 -7.27 23.21 -9.52
C LYS A 107 -8.63 23.77 -9.97
N VAL A 108 -9.58 22.89 -10.31
CA VAL A 108 -10.93 23.25 -10.75
C VAL A 108 -11.91 23.22 -9.59
N SER A 109 -11.86 22.19 -8.76
CA SER A 109 -12.76 22.00 -7.62
C SER A 109 -12.43 22.89 -6.42
N GLY A 110 -11.19 23.39 -6.32
CA GLY A 110 -10.68 24.09 -5.13
C GLY A 110 -10.52 23.20 -3.88
N ARG A 111 -10.86 21.91 -3.99
CA ARG A 111 -10.87 21.01 -2.85
C ARG A 111 -9.46 20.66 -2.40
N LYS A 112 -9.24 20.73 -1.08
CA LYS A 112 -7.99 20.30 -0.43
C LYS A 112 -8.26 19.05 0.40
N PRO A 113 -7.29 18.10 0.49
CA PRO A 113 -7.45 16.91 1.31
C PRO A 113 -7.50 17.26 2.81
N ALA A 114 -8.51 16.74 3.51
CA ALA A 114 -8.68 16.89 4.96
C ALA A 114 -9.33 15.62 5.50
N TRP A 115 -8.52 14.69 6.02
CA TRP A 115 -8.97 13.34 6.35
C TRP A 115 -10.26 13.27 7.17
N ASN A 116 -10.32 14.01 8.28
CA ASN A 116 -11.48 13.95 9.18
C ASN A 116 -12.75 14.48 8.52
N THR A 117 -12.64 15.60 7.79
CA THR A 117 -13.77 16.19 7.05
C THR A 117 -14.20 15.27 5.92
N ASP A 118 -13.24 14.77 5.15
CA ASP A 118 -13.48 13.86 4.02
C ASP A 118 -14.18 12.58 4.47
N LEU A 119 -13.73 12.00 5.60
CA LEU A 119 -14.33 10.81 6.16
C LEU A 119 -15.75 11.06 6.66
N GLN A 120 -15.96 12.17 7.38
CA GLN A 120 -17.28 12.52 7.92
C GLN A 120 -18.30 12.71 6.79
N GLU A 121 -17.95 13.44 5.74
CA GLU A 121 -18.80 13.61 4.56
C GLU A 121 -19.24 12.27 3.94
N ILE A 122 -18.33 11.27 3.92
CA ILE A 122 -18.64 9.94 3.39
C ILE A 122 -19.55 9.16 4.35
N LEU A 123 -19.27 9.23 5.65
CA LEU A 123 -20.09 8.52 6.66
C LEU A 123 -21.50 9.07 6.72
N ASP A 124 -21.70 10.37 6.49
CA ASP A 124 -23.00 11.06 6.50
C ASP A 124 -23.82 10.79 5.24
N VAL A 125 -23.25 10.13 4.21
CA VAL A 125 -24.03 9.74 3.02
C VAL A 125 -25.09 8.73 3.40
N MET A 126 -26.33 9.04 3.09
CA MET A 126 -27.47 8.13 3.33
C MET A 126 -27.39 6.88 2.45
N ASP A 127 -27.68 5.74 3.04
CA ASP A 127 -27.72 4.44 2.36
C ASP A 127 -29.05 4.27 1.58
N VAL A 128 -29.16 4.97 0.46
CA VAL A 128 -30.38 4.96 -0.38
C VAL A 128 -30.37 3.93 -1.51
N LEU A 129 -29.20 3.38 -1.82
CA LEU A 129 -29.04 2.37 -2.87
C LEU A 129 -28.66 1.01 -2.26
N ALA A 130 -28.79 -0.05 -3.06
CA ALA A 130 -28.48 -1.41 -2.65
C ALA A 130 -27.02 -1.54 -2.17
N GLU A 131 -26.80 -2.48 -1.27
CA GLU A 131 -25.45 -2.86 -0.87
C GLU A 131 -24.70 -3.55 -2.01
N LYS A 132 -23.46 -3.16 -2.17
CA LYS A 132 -22.53 -3.78 -3.11
C LYS A 132 -21.36 -4.38 -2.35
N ARG A 133 -21.01 -5.60 -2.72
CA ARG A 133 -19.84 -6.28 -2.20
C ARG A 133 -18.62 -5.93 -3.04
N GLU A 134 -17.60 -5.37 -2.43
CA GLU A 134 -16.33 -5.06 -3.08
C GLU A 134 -15.16 -5.73 -2.35
N ARG A 135 -14.08 -5.97 -3.10
CA ARG A 135 -12.84 -6.52 -2.56
C ARG A 135 -11.81 -5.41 -2.45
N VAL A 136 -11.29 -5.23 -1.24
CA VAL A 136 -10.17 -4.34 -0.94
C VAL A 136 -8.98 -5.18 -0.47
N ILE A 137 -7.77 -4.78 -0.82
CA ILE A 137 -6.54 -5.41 -0.34
C ILE A 137 -5.83 -4.41 0.57
N SER A 138 -5.53 -4.84 1.80
CA SER A 138 -4.67 -4.10 2.72
C SER A 138 -3.25 -4.65 2.63
N ASP A 139 -2.25 -3.78 2.40
CA ASP A 139 -0.85 -4.19 2.34
C ASP A 139 -0.41 -4.81 3.67
N LEU A 140 -0.94 -4.31 4.80
CA LEU A 140 -0.73 -4.87 6.13
C LEU A 140 -2.01 -4.75 6.97
N TYR A 141 -2.37 -5.85 7.63
CA TYR A 141 -3.48 -5.95 8.57
C TYR A 141 -2.99 -6.51 9.90
N TRP A 142 -3.54 -5.99 10.99
CA TRP A 142 -3.34 -6.54 12.33
C TRP A 142 -4.48 -6.16 13.26
N GLU A 143 -4.57 -6.86 14.37
CA GLU A 143 -5.45 -6.52 15.47
C GLU A 143 -4.64 -6.17 16.72
N ARG A 144 -5.10 -5.17 17.45
CA ARG A 144 -4.53 -4.76 18.74
C ARG A 144 -5.64 -4.18 19.62
N ASP A 145 -5.70 -4.65 20.86
CA ASP A 145 -6.70 -4.22 21.84
C ASP A 145 -8.15 -4.32 21.33
N GLY A 146 -8.43 -5.37 20.55
CA GLY A 146 -9.73 -5.60 19.94
C GLY A 146 -10.06 -4.71 18.73
N VAL A 147 -9.12 -3.85 18.31
CA VAL A 147 -9.29 -2.94 17.17
C VAL A 147 -8.58 -3.51 15.93
N LYS A 148 -9.30 -3.54 14.81
CA LYS A 148 -8.72 -3.87 13.49
C LYS A 148 -7.94 -2.67 12.94
N ASN A 149 -6.80 -2.96 12.37
CA ASN A 149 -5.91 -1.96 11.79
C ASN A 149 -5.55 -2.37 10.36
N TYR A 150 -5.60 -1.41 9.45
CA TYR A 150 -5.29 -1.59 8.04
C TYR A 150 -4.27 -0.56 7.60
N ALA A 151 -3.25 -0.99 6.86
CA ALA A 151 -2.28 -0.06 6.29
C ALA A 151 -2.11 -0.26 4.78
N SER A 152 -2.05 0.85 4.06
CA SER A 152 -1.54 0.90 2.69
C SER A 152 -0.11 1.44 2.72
N ILE A 153 0.84 0.64 2.25
CA ILE A 153 2.28 0.95 2.30
C ILE A 153 2.75 1.39 0.92
N LYS A 154 3.36 2.57 0.82
CA LYS A 154 3.87 3.14 -0.43
C LYS A 154 5.28 3.67 -0.26
N THR A 155 5.99 3.86 -1.37
CA THR A 155 7.30 4.54 -1.38
C THR A 155 7.17 5.99 -0.94
N VAL A 156 8.28 6.60 -0.55
CA VAL A 156 8.34 8.02 -0.11
C VAL A 156 7.73 9.00 -1.14
N LYS A 157 7.79 8.67 -2.43
CA LYS A 157 7.24 9.50 -3.51
C LYS A 157 6.29 8.67 -4.40
N PRO A 158 5.12 8.26 -3.88
CA PRO A 158 4.14 7.58 -4.70
C PRO A 158 3.58 8.54 -5.77
N ASN A 159 3.23 8.01 -6.92
CA ASN A 159 2.54 8.83 -7.92
C ASN A 159 1.09 9.12 -7.48
N ILE A 160 0.45 10.06 -8.19
CA ILE A 160 -0.92 10.51 -7.84
C ILE A 160 -1.95 9.37 -7.92
N ASP A 161 -1.78 8.43 -8.86
CA ASP A 161 -2.71 7.32 -9.02
C ASP A 161 -2.59 6.33 -7.87
N GLN A 162 -1.37 6.00 -7.45
CA GLN A 162 -1.12 5.15 -6.28
C GLN A 162 -1.67 5.78 -5.00
N THR A 163 -1.50 7.09 -4.82
CA THR A 163 -2.02 7.81 -3.66
C THR A 163 -3.55 7.85 -3.68
N ALA A 164 -4.15 8.12 -4.84
CA ALA A 164 -5.60 8.15 -5.00
C ALA A 164 -6.22 6.77 -4.71
N GLN A 165 -5.66 5.70 -5.27
CA GLN A 165 -6.14 4.34 -5.01
C GLN A 165 -6.02 3.96 -3.54
N ALA A 166 -4.87 4.24 -2.91
CA ALA A 166 -4.68 3.98 -1.49
C ALA A 166 -5.72 4.72 -0.63
N LYS A 167 -6.04 5.98 -0.97
CA LYS A 167 -7.06 6.74 -0.25
C LYS A 167 -8.46 6.16 -0.46
N ILE A 168 -8.80 5.68 -1.67
CA ILE A 168 -10.05 4.97 -1.93
C ILE A 168 -10.14 3.73 -1.03
N ASP A 169 -9.13 2.87 -1.06
CA ASP A 169 -9.13 1.62 -0.31
C ASP A 169 -9.26 1.86 1.20
N LEU A 170 -8.54 2.84 1.74
CA LEU A 170 -8.60 3.20 3.17
C LEU A 170 -9.97 3.80 3.56
N LEU A 171 -10.59 4.62 2.70
CA LEU A 171 -11.94 5.15 2.93
C LEU A 171 -13.00 4.04 2.87
N LEU A 172 -12.89 3.11 1.93
CA LEU A 172 -13.80 1.96 1.84
C LEU A 172 -13.70 1.09 3.10
N LEU A 173 -12.50 0.77 3.57
CA LEU A 173 -12.27 0.00 4.80
C LEU A 173 -12.84 0.72 6.02
N LYS A 174 -12.58 2.01 6.16
CA LYS A 174 -13.04 2.82 7.30
C LYS A 174 -14.54 3.04 7.29
N ALA A 175 -15.15 3.21 6.12
CA ALA A 175 -16.61 3.33 5.99
C ALA A 175 -17.32 2.02 6.31
N ASN A 176 -16.72 0.87 5.95
CA ASN A 176 -17.26 -0.45 6.27
C ASN A 176 -17.12 -0.82 7.77
N ASP A 177 -16.04 -0.39 8.41
CA ASP A 177 -15.80 -0.60 9.83
C ASP A 177 -15.32 0.72 10.48
N PRO A 178 -16.24 1.59 10.91
CA PRO A 178 -15.91 2.88 11.50
C PRO A 178 -15.06 2.80 12.78
N THR A 179 -15.03 1.64 13.45
CA THR A 179 -14.21 1.42 14.66
C THR A 179 -12.76 1.08 14.34
N SER A 180 -12.47 0.62 13.12
CA SER A 180 -11.12 0.26 12.69
C SER A 180 -10.19 1.47 12.59
N ASN A 181 -8.89 1.23 12.57
CA ASN A 181 -7.89 2.23 12.22
C ASN A 181 -7.35 1.98 10.81
N VAL A 182 -7.10 3.05 10.07
CA VAL A 182 -6.52 2.99 8.73
C VAL A 182 -5.29 3.89 8.65
N TYR A 183 -4.24 3.42 7.99
CA TYR A 183 -2.95 4.09 7.91
C TYR A 183 -2.45 4.18 6.48
N TYR A 184 -1.95 5.33 6.11
CA TYR A 184 -1.16 5.52 4.89
C TYR A 184 0.29 5.64 5.29
N ALA A 185 1.07 4.58 5.05
CA ALA A 185 2.46 4.48 5.48
C ALA A 185 3.41 4.71 4.30
N LEU A 186 4.46 5.51 4.52
CA LEU A 186 5.52 5.78 3.56
C LEU A 186 6.85 5.22 4.09
N TYR A 187 7.68 4.64 3.23
CA TYR A 187 9.01 4.11 3.55
C TYR A 187 10.08 4.64 2.60
#